data_763bf9a3a0c5818da192362df4ef40c2
#
_entry.id   763bf9a3a0c5818da192362df4ef40c2
#
_cell.length_a   1.000
_cell.length_b   1.000
_cell.length_c   1.000
_cell.angle_alpha   90.00
_cell.angle_beta   90.00
_cell.angle_gamma   90.00
#
_symmetry.space_group_name_H-M   'P 1'
#
loop_
_entity.id
_entity.type
_entity.pdbx_description
1 polymer ?
#
loop_
_entity_poly.entity_id
_entity_poly.type
_entity_poly.pdbx_seq_one_letter_code
_entity_poly.pdbx_strand_id
1 'polypeptide(L)'
;MKRSVLYILCSLVTTLLVASCCPKNPAPNSVKTAHGNTDWHIDTAEEFLTGNDINGNPSASNHCPDTWTKTHMHVGLTNTNTYYYDKGVTAAGQDNLSTNGIDKPMLFFYAGHGAPTLFNTLGNSAYLTNMRLGNCQGSNDGTLRYYWQCSCEVFAHGPKTCTGIPYDYACPGDFDGSPDSDNMRNVYERWGPILNPALRMACGSSTLAYCHEGETNKIWDNYNNKGYDVADAFIDGLHRYTWNTPLCITTGGLFVSGTPLFDNTFTNAPNPSGSYYHIQYLSNFATTAPSIFEVIIPEFLPIYELIPLPLPDPLRKYKFVEKDDWMYSTDEIKGRGPAIKVNRISGAVYLLGEQRFDEKAKPLEEKEYISLAERFIENQGLTEKDISKPAGTRMVIQRISREEKQPDIQKFQKNVTLTFKRQITLDSKTVPFVGEGGLISIQLNNDGTLFNASKVWRQIKEISRTTRAKTYEQAYNEALAQIKERDAYKLADWTWGYEEQAGNVRQTELKAVFIFNFLPVDPEKIIDYPPRIIKISAHIE
;
A
#
# COMPACT_ATOMS: atom_id res chain seq x y z
N MET A 1 -45.05 45.65 -2.44
CA MET A 1 -43.86 45.52 -3.31
C MET A 1 -42.51 45.56 -2.56
N LYS A 2 -42.28 46.45 -1.57
CA LYS A 2 -40.97 46.58 -0.91
C LYS A 2 -40.54 45.38 -0.04
N ARG A 3 -41.45 44.60 0.56
CA ARG A 3 -41.10 43.44 1.37
C ARG A 3 -40.74 42.20 0.56
N SER A 4 -41.33 41.98 -0.60
CA SER A 4 -41.04 40.86 -1.48
C SER A 4 -39.66 40.94 -2.13
N VAL A 5 -39.19 42.15 -2.45
CA VAL A 5 -37.85 42.36 -3.00
C VAL A 5 -36.76 42.10 -1.98
N LEU A 6 -37.00 42.40 -0.70
CA LEU A 6 -36.02 42.13 0.36
C LEU A 6 -35.83 40.63 0.61
N TYR A 7 -36.90 39.83 0.56
CA TYR A 7 -36.83 38.37 0.71
C TYR A 7 -36.10 37.71 -0.47
N ILE A 8 -36.28 38.19 -1.68
CA ILE A 8 -35.57 37.67 -2.85
C ILE A 8 -34.09 38.05 -2.78
N LEU A 9 -33.73 39.26 -2.35
CA LEU A 9 -32.34 39.67 -2.16
C LEU A 9 -31.65 38.85 -1.02
N CYS A 10 -32.30 38.66 0.11
CA CYS A 10 -31.76 37.83 1.18
C CYS A 10 -31.61 36.36 0.77
N SER A 11 -32.55 35.80 0.01
CA SER A 11 -32.46 34.45 -0.51
C SER A 11 -31.35 34.31 -1.57
N LEU A 12 -31.19 35.32 -2.46
CA LEU A 12 -30.08 35.32 -3.44
C LEU A 12 -28.71 35.50 -2.76
N VAL A 13 -28.61 36.36 -1.76
CA VAL A 13 -27.34 36.55 -1.02
C VAL A 13 -26.99 35.33 -0.17
N THR A 14 -27.97 34.66 0.45
CA THR A 14 -27.71 33.39 1.14
C THR A 14 -27.33 32.28 0.15
N THR A 15 -27.97 32.18 -1.00
CA THR A 15 -27.62 31.18 -2.02
C THR A 15 -26.23 31.46 -2.63
N LEU A 16 -25.90 32.75 -2.85
CA LEU A 16 -24.57 33.15 -3.32
C LEU A 16 -23.47 32.96 -2.27
N LEU A 17 -23.78 33.18 -0.98
CA LEU A 17 -22.80 32.93 0.10
C LEU A 17 -22.58 31.44 0.35
N VAL A 18 -23.59 30.60 0.18
CA VAL A 18 -23.44 29.14 0.32
C VAL A 18 -22.69 28.54 -0.89
N ALA A 19 -22.88 29.13 -2.10
CA ALA A 19 -22.16 28.68 -3.30
C ALA A 19 -20.65 29.00 -3.29
N SER A 20 -20.18 29.87 -2.37
CA SER A 20 -18.76 30.27 -2.31
C SER A 20 -17.91 29.47 -1.30
N CYS A 21 -18.52 28.58 -0.51
CA CYS A 21 -17.82 27.88 0.58
C CYS A 21 -17.01 26.65 0.13
N CYS A 22 -17.25 26.15 -1.08
CA CYS A 22 -16.53 24.99 -1.59
C CYS A 22 -15.65 25.40 -2.76
N PRO A 23 -14.35 25.30 -2.66
CA PRO A 23 -13.48 25.54 -3.81
C PRO A 23 -13.80 24.50 -4.88
N LYS A 24 -14.15 24.94 -6.07
CA LYS A 24 -14.51 24.07 -7.20
C LYS A 24 -13.35 23.18 -7.68
N ASN A 25 -12.13 23.51 -7.32
CA ASN A 25 -10.95 22.73 -7.61
C ASN A 25 -10.17 22.50 -6.32
N PRO A 26 -9.84 21.26 -5.96
CA PRO A 26 -8.89 21.00 -4.89
C PRO A 26 -7.57 21.68 -5.20
N ALA A 27 -6.83 22.07 -4.16
CA ALA A 27 -5.44 22.43 -4.33
C ALA A 27 -4.75 21.20 -4.98
N PRO A 28 -4.13 21.35 -6.16
CA PRO A 28 -3.48 20.22 -6.82
C PRO A 28 -2.43 19.66 -5.87
N ASN A 29 -2.32 18.34 -5.83
CA ASN A 29 -1.30 17.64 -5.06
C ASN A 29 -1.28 18.05 -3.58
N SER A 30 -2.41 17.99 -2.93
CA SER A 30 -2.52 18.23 -1.48
C SER A 30 -2.83 16.94 -0.73
N VAL A 31 -2.16 16.75 0.38
CA VAL A 31 -2.34 15.60 1.26
C VAL A 31 -2.54 16.06 2.70
N LYS A 32 -3.41 15.36 3.41
CA LYS A 32 -3.61 15.54 4.84
C LYS A 32 -3.55 14.19 5.52
N THR A 33 -2.88 14.13 6.67
CA THR A 33 -2.86 12.95 7.52
C THR A 33 -3.54 13.20 8.85
N ALA A 34 -4.06 12.13 9.43
CA ALA A 34 -4.54 12.08 10.80
C ALA A 34 -4.18 10.72 11.42
N HIS A 35 -4.25 10.64 12.76
CA HIS A 35 -3.83 9.45 13.47
C HIS A 35 -4.68 9.20 14.72
N GLY A 36 -4.57 7.98 15.27
CA GLY A 36 -5.11 7.58 16.56
C GLY A 36 -4.25 8.04 17.75
N ASN A 37 -4.50 7.46 18.92
CA ASN A 37 -3.98 7.95 20.21
C ASN A 37 -2.58 7.43 20.59
N THR A 38 -1.95 6.61 19.80
CA THR A 38 -0.66 5.99 20.15
C THR A 38 0.50 6.61 19.40
N ASP A 39 1.68 6.62 19.99
CA ASP A 39 2.88 7.21 19.40
C ASP A 39 3.18 6.62 18.03
N TRP A 40 3.04 5.31 17.87
CA TRP A 40 3.29 4.65 16.58
C TRP A 40 2.29 5.03 15.46
N HIS A 41 1.05 5.40 15.80
CA HIS A 41 0.11 5.97 14.81
C HIS A 41 0.56 7.34 14.34
N ILE A 42 1.13 8.11 15.27
CA ILE A 42 1.66 9.44 14.98
C ILE A 42 2.88 9.29 14.06
N ASP A 43 3.81 8.40 14.43
CA ASP A 43 5.01 8.13 13.64
C ASP A 43 4.65 7.66 12.23
N THR A 44 3.69 6.74 12.09
CA THR A 44 3.21 6.26 10.79
C THR A 44 2.62 7.39 9.93
N ALA A 45 1.82 8.27 10.53
CA ALA A 45 1.21 9.38 9.79
C ALA A 45 2.25 10.44 9.39
N GLU A 46 3.23 10.70 10.24
CA GLU A 46 4.33 11.63 9.94
C GLU A 46 5.28 11.04 8.89
N GLU A 47 5.65 9.76 9.03
CA GLU A 47 6.47 9.06 8.04
C GLU A 47 5.83 9.05 6.66
N PHE A 48 4.51 8.81 6.59
CA PHE A 48 3.77 8.86 5.33
C PHE A 48 3.94 10.20 4.61
N LEU A 49 3.99 11.31 5.37
CA LEU A 49 4.15 12.65 4.82
C LEU A 49 5.60 12.98 4.50
N THR A 50 6.51 12.74 5.44
CA THR A 50 7.84 13.36 5.45
C THR A 50 8.99 12.36 5.36
N GLY A 51 8.71 11.09 5.60
CA GLY A 51 9.73 10.04 5.74
C GLY A 51 10.47 10.07 7.07
N ASN A 52 10.00 10.86 8.04
CA ASN A 52 10.60 10.96 9.36
C ASN A 52 9.63 10.48 10.44
N ASP A 53 10.14 10.06 11.58
CA ASP A 53 9.36 9.88 12.80
C ASP A 53 8.90 11.24 13.37
N ILE A 54 8.08 11.23 14.42
CA ILE A 54 7.60 12.45 15.08
C ILE A 54 8.75 13.31 15.67
N ASN A 55 9.90 12.70 15.94
CA ASN A 55 11.08 13.39 16.46
C ASN A 55 11.96 13.98 15.35
N GLY A 56 11.57 13.79 14.08
CA GLY A 56 12.30 14.26 12.91
C GLY A 56 13.48 13.36 12.50
N ASN A 57 13.57 12.13 13.04
CA ASN A 57 14.59 11.19 12.61
C ASN A 57 14.13 10.50 11.32
N PRO A 58 15.01 10.35 10.30
CA PRO A 58 14.68 9.62 9.09
C PRO A 58 14.28 8.18 9.39
N SER A 59 13.06 7.79 9.06
CA SER A 59 12.50 6.45 9.26
C SER A 59 12.18 5.75 7.94
N ALA A 60 11.84 6.52 6.90
CA ALA A 60 11.53 6.00 5.57
C ALA A 60 12.31 6.73 4.46
N SER A 61 12.74 5.97 3.47
CA SER A 61 13.42 6.51 2.28
C SER A 61 12.46 6.97 1.18
N ASN A 62 11.20 6.59 1.28
CA ASN A 62 10.12 6.99 0.37
C ASN A 62 8.95 7.55 1.17
N HIS A 63 8.44 8.67 0.73
CA HIS A 63 7.34 9.38 1.37
C HIS A 63 6.53 10.16 0.31
N CYS A 64 5.47 10.82 0.75
CA CYS A 64 4.69 11.72 -0.10
C CYS A 64 5.60 12.73 -0.81
N PRO A 65 5.47 12.93 -2.12
CA PRO A 65 6.35 13.81 -2.88
C PRO A 65 6.47 15.21 -2.25
N ASP A 66 7.68 15.78 -2.19
CA ASP A 66 7.95 17.08 -1.58
C ASP A 66 7.27 18.25 -2.31
N THR A 67 6.86 18.03 -3.54
CA THR A 67 6.09 19.00 -4.33
C THR A 67 4.62 19.11 -3.90
N TRP A 68 4.16 18.25 -2.99
CA TRP A 68 2.79 18.27 -2.49
C TRP A 68 2.65 19.21 -1.29
N THR A 69 1.48 19.85 -1.19
CA THR A 69 1.10 20.57 0.03
C THR A 69 0.72 19.57 1.11
N LYS A 70 1.56 19.48 2.15
CA LYS A 70 1.43 18.52 3.25
C LYS A 70 0.80 19.19 4.46
N THR A 71 -0.17 18.54 5.08
CA THR A 71 -0.84 19.02 6.30
C THR A 71 -1.04 17.85 7.25
N HIS A 72 -0.64 18.01 8.49
CA HIS A 72 -0.90 17.06 9.56
C HIS A 72 -2.03 17.57 10.46
N MET A 73 -3.01 16.71 10.78
CA MET A 73 -4.04 17.00 11.78
C MET A 73 -3.48 16.66 13.15
N HIS A 74 -2.98 17.68 13.84
CA HIS A 74 -2.43 17.48 15.17
C HIS A 74 -3.47 17.01 16.18
N VAL A 75 -3.02 16.09 16.98
CA VAL A 75 -3.56 15.59 18.22
C VAL A 75 -3.81 16.72 19.20
N GLY A 76 -4.89 16.65 19.93
CA GLY A 76 -5.18 17.58 21.03
C GLY A 76 -6.39 18.48 20.78
N LEU A 77 -7.07 18.33 19.66
CA LEU A 77 -8.34 19.00 19.43
C LEU A 77 -9.45 18.18 20.06
N THR A 78 -10.00 18.65 21.16
CA THR A 78 -11.29 18.18 21.69
C THR A 78 -12.33 18.28 20.58
N ASN A 79 -13.06 17.20 20.30
CA ASN A 79 -14.05 17.08 19.21
C ASN A 79 -13.50 16.82 17.81
N THR A 80 -12.43 16.06 17.70
CA THR A 80 -11.82 15.70 16.40
C THR A 80 -12.76 14.94 15.47
N ASN A 81 -13.72 14.17 16.00
CA ASN A 81 -14.68 13.43 15.18
C ASN A 81 -15.54 14.32 14.29
N THR A 82 -15.81 15.58 14.67
CA THR A 82 -16.59 16.52 13.84
C THR A 82 -15.91 16.86 12.51
N TYR A 83 -14.58 16.78 12.44
CA TYR A 83 -13.84 17.01 11.20
C TYR A 83 -13.99 15.88 10.17
N TYR A 84 -14.49 14.73 10.59
CA TYR A 84 -14.82 13.59 9.75
C TYR A 84 -16.29 13.56 9.32
N TYR A 85 -17.15 14.31 10.02
CA TYR A 85 -18.59 14.26 9.83
C TYR A 85 -19.06 15.27 8.80
N ASP A 86 -19.94 14.81 7.92
CA ASP A 86 -20.63 15.65 6.96
C ASP A 86 -21.71 16.50 7.65
N LYS A 87 -21.71 17.80 7.38
CA LYS A 87 -22.72 18.73 7.91
C LYS A 87 -24.12 18.46 7.38
N GLY A 88 -24.26 17.87 6.23
CA GLY A 88 -25.54 17.44 5.68
C GLY A 88 -26.14 16.24 6.41
N VAL A 89 -25.33 15.48 7.15
CA VAL A 89 -25.75 14.33 7.95
C VAL A 89 -25.91 14.70 9.41
N THR A 90 -24.99 15.48 9.96
CA THR A 90 -25.04 15.93 11.36
C THR A 90 -24.70 17.42 11.48
N ALA A 91 -25.46 18.16 12.29
CA ALA A 91 -25.27 19.59 12.48
C ALA A 91 -23.88 19.97 13.01
N ALA A 92 -23.20 19.05 13.70
CA ALA A 92 -21.85 19.23 14.21
C ALA A 92 -20.76 18.97 13.15
N GLY A 93 -21.11 18.48 11.97
CA GLY A 93 -20.16 18.12 10.92
C GLY A 93 -19.37 19.33 10.37
N GLN A 94 -18.08 19.13 10.15
CA GLN A 94 -17.13 20.16 9.73
C GLN A 94 -16.13 19.67 8.68
N ASP A 95 -16.39 18.53 8.03
CA ASP A 95 -15.48 17.92 7.05
C ASP A 95 -15.06 18.84 5.91
N ASN A 96 -15.95 19.72 5.47
CA ASN A 96 -15.73 20.74 4.46
C ASN A 96 -15.54 22.16 5.00
N LEU A 97 -15.98 22.45 6.20
CA LEU A 97 -16.03 23.82 6.74
C LEU A 97 -14.74 24.21 7.43
N SER A 98 -14.16 23.29 8.20
CA SER A 98 -12.92 23.53 8.91
C SER A 98 -11.71 23.35 8.01
N THR A 99 -10.64 24.11 8.27
CA THR A 99 -9.32 23.85 7.66
C THR A 99 -8.81 22.45 8.02
N ASN A 100 -9.30 21.88 9.13
CA ASN A 100 -8.97 20.54 9.59
C ASN A 100 -9.90 19.45 9.01
N GLY A 101 -10.94 19.81 8.27
CA GLY A 101 -11.86 18.85 7.67
C GLY A 101 -11.19 17.90 6.69
N ILE A 102 -11.65 16.65 6.67
CA ILE A 102 -11.04 15.59 5.86
C ILE A 102 -11.30 15.74 4.36
N ASP A 103 -12.33 16.44 3.96
CA ASP A 103 -12.70 16.66 2.56
C ASP A 103 -11.98 17.85 1.91
N LYS A 104 -11.01 18.47 2.59
CA LYS A 104 -10.23 19.59 2.06
C LYS A 104 -9.07 19.18 1.15
N PRO A 105 -8.27 18.13 1.45
CA PRO A 105 -7.16 17.73 0.59
C PRO A 105 -7.64 16.91 -0.61
N MET A 106 -6.75 16.67 -1.54
CA MET A 106 -6.95 15.69 -2.60
C MET A 106 -6.84 14.24 -2.07
N LEU A 107 -5.85 13.99 -1.23
CA LEU A 107 -5.62 12.71 -0.55
C LEU A 107 -5.73 12.90 0.97
N PHE A 108 -6.51 12.06 1.61
CA PHE A 108 -6.53 11.94 3.06
C PHE A 108 -6.00 10.56 3.47
N PHE A 109 -5.07 10.52 4.42
CA PHE A 109 -4.51 9.31 4.99
C PHE A 109 -4.74 9.28 6.49
N TYR A 110 -5.28 8.19 6.99
CA TYR A 110 -5.48 7.95 8.41
C TYR A 110 -4.71 6.71 8.86
N ALA A 111 -3.97 6.82 9.98
CA ALA A 111 -3.32 5.71 10.68
C ALA A 111 -3.89 5.58 12.09
N GLY A 112 -4.46 4.42 12.41
CA GLY A 112 -5.04 4.25 13.74
C GLY A 112 -5.89 3.00 13.87
N HIS A 113 -6.68 2.95 14.95
CA HIS A 113 -7.60 1.84 15.17
C HIS A 113 -8.87 2.00 14.36
N GLY A 114 -9.40 0.87 13.92
CA GLY A 114 -10.64 0.80 13.19
C GLY A 114 -11.47 -0.41 13.58
N ALA A 115 -12.72 -0.35 13.20
CA ALA A 115 -13.71 -1.41 13.31
C ALA A 115 -14.65 -1.30 12.10
N PRO A 116 -15.49 -2.28 11.80
CA PRO A 116 -16.35 -2.26 10.63
C PRO A 116 -17.26 -1.03 10.48
N THR A 117 -17.59 -0.34 11.56
CA THR A 117 -18.54 0.79 11.57
C THR A 117 -17.95 2.10 12.08
N LEU A 118 -16.72 2.09 12.55
CA LEU A 118 -16.07 3.26 13.15
C LEU A 118 -14.54 3.14 13.09
N PHE A 119 -13.86 4.25 13.31
CA PHE A 119 -12.44 4.29 13.65
C PHE A 119 -12.21 5.30 14.80
N ASN A 120 -11.16 5.04 15.56
CA ASN A 120 -10.87 5.89 16.70
C ASN A 120 -10.20 7.17 16.25
N THR A 121 -10.72 8.29 16.73
CA THR A 121 -10.06 9.57 16.71
C THR A 121 -9.48 9.86 18.09
N LEU A 122 -8.79 10.96 18.25
CA LEU A 122 -8.27 11.38 19.54
C LEU A 122 -9.36 11.63 20.57
N GLY A 123 -9.49 10.68 21.50
CA GLY A 123 -10.46 10.74 22.60
C GLY A 123 -11.92 10.41 22.24
N ASN A 124 -12.21 10.12 20.96
CA ASN A 124 -13.54 9.81 20.48
C ASN A 124 -13.51 8.78 19.34
N SER A 125 -14.69 8.34 18.92
CA SER A 125 -14.85 7.49 17.74
C SER A 125 -15.55 8.24 16.61
N ALA A 126 -15.05 8.13 15.39
CA ALA A 126 -15.74 8.59 14.21
C ALA A 126 -16.58 7.45 13.63
N TYR A 127 -17.88 7.66 13.56
CA TYR A 127 -18.83 6.67 13.03
C TYR A 127 -19.03 6.88 11.53
N LEU A 128 -18.89 5.82 10.74
CA LEU A 128 -19.04 5.86 9.28
C LEU A 128 -20.40 6.40 8.83
N THR A 129 -21.46 6.15 9.61
CA THR A 129 -22.82 6.64 9.30
C THR A 129 -22.91 8.17 9.20
N ASN A 130 -22.01 8.90 9.84
CA ASN A 130 -22.00 10.36 9.87
C ASN A 130 -21.07 10.97 8.80
N MET A 131 -20.45 10.14 7.98
CA MET A 131 -19.49 10.57 6.97
C MET A 131 -20.10 10.61 5.57
N ARG A 132 -19.62 11.51 4.75
CA ARG A 132 -19.85 11.57 3.30
C ARG A 132 -18.58 12.08 2.65
N LEU A 133 -17.77 11.19 2.11
CA LEU A 133 -16.45 11.52 1.58
C LEU A 133 -16.53 12.11 0.16
N GLY A 134 -15.81 13.18 -0.07
CA GLY A 134 -15.70 13.80 -1.39
C GLY A 134 -16.90 14.65 -1.79
N ASN A 135 -17.80 14.98 -0.84
CA ASN A 135 -18.90 15.91 -1.11
C ASN A 135 -18.57 17.33 -0.60
N CYS A 136 -19.44 18.27 -0.87
CA CYS A 136 -19.43 19.59 -0.26
C CYS A 136 -20.85 19.99 0.12
N GLN A 137 -21.20 19.87 1.40
CA GLN A 137 -22.51 20.26 1.95
C GLN A 137 -23.70 19.71 1.15
N GLY A 138 -23.65 18.45 0.78
CA GLY A 138 -24.70 17.78 0.01
C GLY A 138 -24.61 17.99 -1.51
N SER A 139 -23.63 18.72 -2.02
CA SER A 139 -23.28 18.73 -3.44
C SER A 139 -22.17 17.73 -3.74
N ASN A 140 -22.11 17.22 -4.97
CA ASN A 140 -21.08 16.26 -5.40
C ASN A 140 -19.72 16.94 -5.74
N ASP A 141 -19.49 18.18 -5.31
CA ASP A 141 -18.36 19.01 -5.71
C ASP A 141 -17.26 19.11 -4.65
N GLY A 142 -17.14 18.12 -3.76
CA GLY A 142 -16.07 18.05 -2.77
C GLY A 142 -14.68 17.92 -3.39
N THR A 143 -13.64 18.18 -2.60
CA THR A 143 -12.25 18.20 -3.07
C THR A 143 -11.50 16.91 -2.85
N LEU A 144 -11.93 16.08 -1.89
CA LEU A 144 -11.32 14.77 -1.61
C LEU A 144 -11.54 13.84 -2.81
N ARG A 145 -10.43 13.27 -3.28
CA ARG A 145 -10.42 12.28 -4.37
C ARG A 145 -10.01 10.91 -3.90
N TYR A 146 -9.13 10.84 -2.90
CA TYR A 146 -8.56 9.60 -2.39
C TYR A 146 -8.66 9.60 -0.87
N TYR A 147 -9.23 8.53 -0.34
CA TYR A 147 -9.29 8.26 1.09
C TYR A 147 -8.54 6.97 1.38
N TRP A 148 -7.44 7.08 2.09
CA TRP A 148 -6.61 5.94 2.48
C TRP A 148 -6.63 5.78 3.99
N GLN A 149 -6.90 4.58 4.42
CA GLN A 149 -7.01 4.28 5.84
C GLN A 149 -6.19 3.04 6.19
N CYS A 150 -5.21 3.22 7.04
CA CYS A 150 -4.47 2.15 7.66
C CYS A 150 -5.02 1.89 9.06
N SER A 151 -6.05 1.06 9.12
CA SER A 151 -6.71 0.65 10.36
C SER A 151 -7.40 -0.70 10.19
N CYS A 152 -7.61 -1.38 11.32
CA CYS A 152 -8.20 -2.71 11.33
C CYS A 152 -9.65 -2.69 10.83
N GLU A 153 -10.03 -3.71 10.06
CA GLU A 153 -11.41 -4.12 9.76
C GLU A 153 -12.36 -3.06 9.20
N VAL A 154 -11.87 -1.89 8.81
CA VAL A 154 -12.74 -0.80 8.30
C VAL A 154 -13.50 -1.23 7.06
N PHE A 155 -12.88 -2.09 6.25
CA PHE A 155 -13.50 -2.72 5.08
C PHE A 155 -13.88 -4.18 5.33
N ALA A 156 -14.04 -4.63 6.59
CA ALA A 156 -14.41 -6.00 6.90
C ALA A 156 -15.70 -6.42 6.21
N HIS A 157 -15.72 -7.67 5.78
CA HIS A 157 -16.86 -8.31 5.14
C HIS A 157 -17.67 -9.02 6.21
N GLY A 158 -18.84 -8.55 6.54
CA GLY A 158 -19.79 -9.23 7.39
C GLY A 158 -19.58 -9.12 8.90
N PRO A 159 -20.58 -9.58 9.65
CA PRO A 159 -20.57 -9.52 11.09
C PRO A 159 -19.77 -10.68 11.68
N LYS A 160 -18.63 -10.42 12.26
CA LYS A 160 -18.01 -11.21 13.32
C LYS A 160 -17.63 -12.68 13.07
N THR A 161 -17.80 -13.26 11.91
CA THR A 161 -17.46 -14.68 11.72
C THR A 161 -15.96 -14.95 11.66
N CYS A 162 -15.16 -13.91 11.47
CA CYS A 162 -13.70 -13.99 11.51
C CYS A 162 -13.11 -13.77 12.90
N THR A 163 -13.92 -13.72 13.96
CA THR A 163 -13.48 -13.40 15.32
C THR A 163 -12.93 -14.59 16.12
N GLY A 164 -12.85 -15.77 15.54
CA GLY A 164 -12.41 -16.94 16.29
C GLY A 164 -10.90 -17.09 16.43
N ILE A 165 -10.15 -16.61 15.45
CA ILE A 165 -8.68 -16.74 15.44
C ILE A 165 -8.12 -15.45 14.85
N PRO A 166 -7.35 -14.68 15.62
CA PRO A 166 -6.83 -13.38 15.18
C PRO A 166 -5.89 -13.46 13.99
N TYR A 167 -5.66 -14.62 13.45
CA TYR A 167 -4.71 -14.92 12.39
C TYR A 167 -5.24 -15.89 11.35
N ASP A 168 -6.55 -16.13 11.34
CA ASP A 168 -7.15 -16.90 10.27
C ASP A 168 -7.33 -16.01 9.05
N TYR A 169 -6.33 -16.02 8.18
CA TYR A 169 -6.26 -15.31 6.91
C TYR A 169 -7.35 -15.68 5.93
N ALA A 170 -7.95 -16.76 6.19
CA ALA A 170 -9.07 -17.27 5.50
C ALA A 170 -10.30 -16.98 6.34
N CYS A 171 -10.74 -15.72 6.37
CA CYS A 171 -12.16 -15.60 6.40
C CYS A 171 -12.65 -16.24 5.11
N PRO A 172 -13.09 -17.51 5.18
CA PRO A 172 -13.42 -18.23 3.98
C PRO A 172 -14.51 -17.44 3.27
N GLY A 173 -14.26 -17.09 2.03
CA GLY A 173 -15.24 -16.42 1.21
C GLY A 173 -15.12 -14.91 1.10
N ASP A 174 -14.22 -14.27 1.79
CA ASP A 174 -14.14 -12.81 1.79
C ASP A 174 -13.86 -12.22 0.41
N PHE A 175 -13.13 -12.94 -0.43
CA PHE A 175 -12.79 -12.45 -1.76
C PHE A 175 -12.89 -13.48 -2.88
N ASP A 176 -13.24 -14.72 -2.59
CA ASP A 176 -13.19 -15.79 -3.57
C ASP A 176 -14.51 -16.02 -4.32
N GLY A 177 -15.57 -15.25 -3.96
CA GLY A 177 -16.90 -15.40 -4.55
C GLY A 177 -17.63 -16.65 -4.10
N SER A 178 -17.26 -17.19 -2.95
CA SER A 178 -18.02 -18.25 -2.29
C SER A 178 -19.40 -17.73 -1.84
N PRO A 179 -20.26 -18.63 -1.30
CA PRO A 179 -21.62 -18.27 -0.86
C PRO A 179 -21.74 -17.09 0.10
N ASP A 180 -20.64 -16.63 0.67
CA ASP A 180 -20.59 -15.45 1.54
C ASP A 180 -20.63 -14.11 0.78
N SER A 181 -21.11 -14.11 -0.46
CA SER A 181 -21.44 -12.89 -1.19
C SER A 181 -22.30 -11.89 -0.38
N ASP A 182 -23.01 -12.37 0.63
CA ASP A 182 -23.76 -11.53 1.56
C ASP A 182 -22.84 -10.66 2.45
N ASN A 183 -21.64 -11.13 2.74
CA ASN A 183 -20.66 -10.38 3.49
C ASN A 183 -20.07 -9.21 2.67
N MET A 184 -19.89 -9.41 1.37
CA MET A 184 -19.48 -8.33 0.45
C MET A 184 -20.54 -7.22 0.39
N ARG A 185 -21.82 -7.55 0.46
CA ARG A 185 -22.89 -6.55 0.54
C ARG A 185 -22.75 -5.67 1.76
N ASN A 186 -22.37 -6.21 2.89
CA ASN A 186 -22.22 -5.43 4.10
C ASN A 186 -21.15 -4.33 3.98
N VAL A 187 -20.08 -4.55 3.23
CA VAL A 187 -19.11 -3.48 2.88
C VAL A 187 -19.79 -2.40 2.06
N TYR A 188 -20.55 -2.76 1.04
CA TYR A 188 -21.24 -1.78 0.18
C TYR A 188 -22.36 -1.07 0.91
N GLU A 189 -23.11 -1.78 1.74
CA GLU A 189 -24.17 -1.19 2.54
C GLU A 189 -23.61 -0.15 3.52
N ARG A 190 -22.43 -0.41 4.09
CA ARG A 190 -21.76 0.52 4.99
C ARG A 190 -21.09 1.68 4.25
N TRP A 191 -20.31 1.37 3.22
CA TRP A 191 -19.48 2.35 2.52
C TRP A 191 -20.21 3.04 1.37
N GLY A 192 -21.17 2.39 0.73
CA GLY A 192 -21.91 2.94 -0.39
C GLY A 192 -22.50 4.33 -0.14
N PRO A 193 -23.21 4.55 1.00
CA PRO A 193 -23.72 5.87 1.35
C PRO A 193 -22.66 6.93 1.63
N ILE A 194 -21.44 6.49 1.99
CA ILE A 194 -20.31 7.35 2.35
C ILE A 194 -19.54 7.80 1.12
N LEU A 195 -19.43 6.91 0.13
CA LEU A 195 -18.65 7.14 -1.08
C LEU A 195 -19.44 8.05 -2.03
N ASN A 196 -19.07 9.32 -2.03
CA ASN A 196 -19.67 10.28 -2.96
C ASN A 196 -19.09 10.07 -4.38
N PRO A 197 -19.86 10.40 -5.45
CA PRO A 197 -19.37 10.34 -6.82
C PRO A 197 -18.10 11.15 -7.12
N ALA A 198 -17.79 12.17 -6.33
CA ALA A 198 -16.54 12.92 -6.49
C ALA A 198 -15.31 12.18 -5.98
N LEU A 199 -15.48 11.27 -5.00
CA LEU A 199 -14.40 10.45 -4.49
C LEU A 199 -14.02 9.39 -5.53
N ARG A 200 -12.76 9.30 -5.86
CA ARG A 200 -12.28 8.32 -6.84
C ARG A 200 -12.05 6.96 -6.20
N MET A 201 -11.50 6.96 -4.98
CA MET A 201 -11.07 5.72 -4.36
C MET A 201 -11.06 5.84 -2.83
N ALA A 202 -11.53 4.80 -2.16
CA ALA A 202 -11.33 4.58 -0.74
C ALA A 202 -10.59 3.25 -0.54
N CYS A 203 -9.49 3.27 0.20
CA CYS A 203 -8.66 2.10 0.47
C CYS A 203 -8.49 1.88 1.97
N GLY A 204 -8.44 0.63 2.38
CA GLY A 204 -8.27 0.23 3.77
C GLY A 204 -8.05 -1.28 3.88
N SER A 205 -8.20 -1.84 5.08
CA SER A 205 -8.05 -3.27 5.31
C SER A 205 -9.36 -3.94 5.69
N SER A 206 -9.58 -5.14 5.19
CA SER A 206 -10.70 -5.99 5.60
C SER A 206 -10.42 -6.80 6.86
N THR A 207 -9.17 -6.94 7.22
CA THR A 207 -8.69 -7.66 8.39
C THR A 207 -7.94 -6.73 9.34
N LEU A 208 -7.26 -7.28 10.32
CA LEU A 208 -6.35 -6.52 11.15
C LEU A 208 -5.30 -5.86 10.27
N ALA A 209 -5.11 -4.56 10.40
CA ALA A 209 -4.11 -3.81 9.69
C ALA A 209 -3.07 -3.29 10.67
N TYR A 210 -1.82 -3.59 10.36
CA TYR A 210 -0.69 -3.01 11.06
C TYR A 210 -0.04 -2.01 10.14
N CYS A 211 -0.02 -0.77 10.59
CA CYS A 211 0.64 0.30 9.89
C CYS A 211 1.88 0.67 10.66
N HIS A 212 2.98 0.15 10.20
CA HIS A 212 4.30 0.51 10.68
C HIS A 212 5.05 1.32 9.62
N GLU A 213 6.16 1.86 10.04
CA GLU A 213 7.09 2.63 9.23
C GLU A 213 7.42 1.95 7.88
N GLY A 214 7.52 0.63 7.81
CA GLY A 214 7.85 -0.04 6.56
C GLY A 214 6.73 -0.09 5.52
N GLU A 215 5.44 -0.02 5.92
CA GLU A 215 4.31 -0.07 5.00
C GLU A 215 4.14 1.25 4.24
N THR A 216 4.25 2.37 4.92
CA THR A 216 4.16 3.70 4.30
C THR A 216 5.29 3.91 3.31
N ASN A 217 6.51 3.52 3.68
CA ASN A 217 7.65 3.50 2.78
C ASN A 217 7.39 2.64 1.53
N LYS A 218 6.84 1.44 1.70
CA LYS A 218 6.55 0.53 0.59
C LYS A 218 5.45 1.06 -0.33
N ILE A 219 4.39 1.67 0.21
CA ILE A 219 3.33 2.31 -0.58
C ILE A 219 3.95 3.36 -1.51
N TRP A 220 4.77 4.25 -0.95
CA TRP A 220 5.39 5.30 -1.74
C TRP A 220 6.51 4.81 -2.66
N ASP A 221 7.26 3.76 -2.29
CA ASP A 221 8.21 3.12 -3.21
C ASP A 221 7.49 2.51 -4.42
N ASN A 222 6.39 1.81 -4.18
CA ASN A 222 5.57 1.24 -5.24
C ASN A 222 5.05 2.33 -6.19
N TYR A 223 4.56 3.43 -5.64
CA TYR A 223 4.04 4.54 -6.45
C TYR A 223 5.15 5.34 -7.13
N ASN A 224 6.14 5.85 -6.36
CA ASN A 224 7.15 6.78 -6.85
C ASN A 224 8.19 6.11 -7.76
N ASN A 225 8.63 4.91 -7.39
CA ASN A 225 9.76 4.24 -8.05
C ASN A 225 9.32 3.13 -8.99
N LYS A 226 8.48 2.21 -8.51
CA LYS A 226 8.04 1.05 -9.30
C LYS A 226 6.93 1.38 -10.31
N GLY A 227 6.29 2.57 -10.19
CA GLY A 227 5.26 3.04 -11.10
C GLY A 227 3.95 2.23 -11.01
N TYR A 228 3.63 1.69 -9.86
CA TYR A 228 2.33 1.09 -9.60
C TYR A 228 1.26 2.18 -9.71
N ASP A 229 0.05 1.82 -10.15
CA ASP A 229 -1.06 2.75 -10.03
C ASP A 229 -1.45 2.96 -8.55
N VAL A 230 -2.32 3.94 -8.32
CA VAL A 230 -2.65 4.39 -6.95
C VAL A 230 -3.21 3.27 -6.08
N ALA A 231 -4.07 2.39 -6.64
CA ALA A 231 -4.65 1.27 -5.91
C ALA A 231 -3.63 0.17 -5.64
N ASP A 232 -2.88 -0.22 -6.68
CA ASP A 232 -1.90 -1.29 -6.58
C ASP A 232 -0.78 -0.91 -5.61
N ALA A 233 -0.37 0.37 -5.60
CA ALA A 233 0.64 0.87 -4.67
C ALA A 233 0.21 0.73 -3.21
N PHE A 234 -1.05 1.08 -2.90
CA PHE A 234 -1.61 0.94 -1.56
C PHE A 234 -1.76 -0.54 -1.18
N ILE A 235 -2.40 -1.33 -2.04
CA ILE A 235 -2.72 -2.74 -1.76
C ILE A 235 -1.43 -3.56 -1.57
N ASP A 236 -0.48 -3.47 -2.49
CA ASP A 236 0.79 -4.20 -2.38
C ASP A 236 1.67 -3.64 -1.25
N GLY A 237 1.60 -2.35 -1.00
CA GLY A 237 2.31 -1.70 0.10
C GLY A 237 1.90 -2.26 1.46
N LEU A 238 0.61 -2.38 1.71
CA LEU A 238 0.06 -2.92 2.96
C LEU A 238 0.04 -4.45 3.02
N HIS A 239 0.09 -5.14 1.89
CA HIS A 239 0.11 -6.62 1.84
C HIS A 239 1.51 -7.19 2.17
N ARG A 240 2.09 -6.72 3.27
CA ARG A 240 3.41 -7.20 3.72
C ARG A 240 3.30 -8.48 4.53
N TYR A 241 2.23 -8.61 5.30
CA TYR A 241 1.95 -9.76 6.16
C TYR A 241 0.76 -10.52 5.62
N THR A 242 0.81 -11.84 5.81
CA THR A 242 -0.27 -12.72 5.36
C THR A 242 -1.61 -12.44 6.04
N TRP A 243 -1.64 -11.71 7.14
CA TRP A 243 -2.85 -11.34 7.88
C TRP A 243 -3.44 -9.97 7.51
N ASN A 244 -2.78 -9.20 6.70
CA ASN A 244 -3.30 -7.92 6.25
C ASN A 244 -3.90 -8.08 4.86
N THR A 245 -5.20 -7.93 4.74
CA THR A 245 -5.92 -8.00 3.47
C THR A 245 -6.38 -6.61 3.06
N PRO A 246 -5.48 -5.80 2.49
CA PRO A 246 -5.83 -4.48 2.00
C PRO A 246 -6.69 -4.58 0.76
N LEU A 247 -7.58 -3.61 0.61
CA LEU A 247 -8.40 -3.45 -0.58
C LEU A 247 -8.69 -1.99 -0.88
N CYS A 248 -9.08 -1.72 -2.13
CA CYS A 248 -9.55 -0.42 -2.56
C CYS A 248 -10.95 -0.55 -3.19
N ILE A 249 -11.84 0.37 -2.83
CA ILE A 249 -13.18 0.48 -3.41
C ILE A 249 -13.25 1.75 -4.26
N THR A 250 -13.79 1.62 -5.45
CA THR A 250 -14.11 2.77 -6.32
C THR A 250 -15.58 2.76 -6.69
N THR A 251 -16.16 3.96 -6.86
CA THR A 251 -17.53 4.15 -7.31
C THR A 251 -17.49 4.78 -8.70
N GLY A 252 -17.61 4.05 -9.74
CA GLY A 252 -17.58 4.63 -11.07
C GLY A 252 -17.47 3.61 -12.16
N GLY A 253 -17.55 4.04 -13.40
CA GLY A 253 -17.31 3.17 -14.53
C GLY A 253 -15.83 2.78 -14.58
N LEU A 254 -15.48 1.51 -14.43
CA LEU A 254 -14.12 1.00 -14.61
C LEU A 254 -13.58 1.27 -16.02
N PHE A 255 -14.48 1.54 -16.94
CA PHE A 255 -14.20 1.63 -18.35
C PHE A 255 -14.92 2.80 -18.99
N VAL A 256 -14.34 3.99 -18.90
CA VAL A 256 -14.74 5.09 -19.73
C VAL A 256 -13.83 5.11 -20.96
N SER A 257 -14.37 4.70 -22.09
CA SER A 257 -13.68 4.78 -23.39
C SER A 257 -12.38 3.98 -23.50
N GLY A 258 -12.31 2.79 -22.89
CA GLY A 258 -11.12 1.93 -22.97
C GLY A 258 -9.94 2.37 -22.08
N THR A 259 -10.13 3.40 -21.26
CA THR A 259 -9.12 3.80 -20.27
C THR A 259 -9.53 3.21 -18.91
N PRO A 260 -8.70 2.35 -18.29
CA PRO A 260 -8.99 1.82 -16.97
C PRO A 260 -9.08 2.96 -15.95
N LEU A 261 -10.05 2.89 -15.05
CA LEU A 261 -10.19 3.80 -13.90
C LEU A 261 -9.16 3.55 -12.80
N PHE A 262 -8.12 2.81 -13.11
CA PHE A 262 -6.99 2.71 -12.24
C PHE A 262 -6.17 3.96 -12.44
N ASP A 263 -6.26 4.87 -11.50
CA ASP A 263 -5.49 6.10 -11.58
C ASP A 263 -4.01 5.76 -11.61
N ASN A 264 -3.41 5.83 -12.79
CA ASN A 264 -1.97 5.67 -12.94
C ASN A 264 -1.20 6.69 -12.10
N THR A 265 -1.82 7.87 -11.92
CA THR A 265 -1.30 8.95 -11.08
C THR A 265 -2.46 9.60 -10.33
N PHE A 266 -2.15 10.21 -9.18
CA PHE A 266 -3.12 11.03 -8.49
C PHE A 266 -3.64 12.15 -9.39
N THR A 267 -4.95 12.36 -9.39
CA THR A 267 -5.61 13.38 -10.21
C THR A 267 -6.67 14.12 -9.41
N ASN A 268 -6.83 15.40 -9.71
CA ASN A 268 -7.88 16.25 -9.15
C ASN A 268 -9.24 16.09 -9.85
N ALA A 269 -9.29 15.37 -10.97
CA ALA A 269 -10.54 15.13 -11.66
C ALA A 269 -11.51 14.35 -10.77
N PRO A 270 -12.80 14.69 -10.73
CA PRO A 270 -13.80 13.89 -10.03
C PRO A 270 -13.89 12.50 -10.65
N ASN A 271 -14.41 11.55 -9.88
CA ASN A 271 -14.67 10.21 -10.39
C ASN A 271 -15.72 10.27 -11.50
N PRO A 272 -15.51 9.60 -12.64
CA PRO A 272 -16.57 9.43 -13.63
C PRO A 272 -17.76 8.69 -13.01
N SER A 273 -18.96 9.15 -13.25
CA SER A 273 -20.17 8.47 -12.79
C SER A 273 -20.27 7.06 -13.35
N GLY A 274 -20.73 6.11 -12.56
CA GLY A 274 -20.92 4.72 -12.97
C GLY A 274 -21.93 3.98 -12.10
N SER A 275 -22.51 2.94 -12.67
CA SER A 275 -23.55 2.13 -12.03
C SER A 275 -22.97 0.97 -11.18
N TYR A 276 -21.67 0.94 -10.98
CA TYR A 276 -20.99 -0.16 -10.32
C TYR A 276 -20.09 0.29 -9.19
N TYR A 277 -19.92 -0.59 -8.19
CA TYR A 277 -18.77 -0.59 -7.30
C TYR A 277 -17.70 -1.53 -7.83
N HIS A 278 -16.44 -1.18 -7.62
CA HIS A 278 -15.33 -2.05 -7.94
C HIS A 278 -14.43 -2.19 -6.73
N ILE A 279 -14.17 -3.43 -6.32
CA ILE A 279 -13.19 -3.74 -5.28
C ILE A 279 -11.96 -4.33 -5.94
N GLN A 280 -10.80 -3.83 -5.54
CA GLN A 280 -9.51 -4.39 -5.91
C GLN A 280 -8.82 -5.00 -4.70
N TYR A 281 -8.22 -6.17 -4.86
CA TYR A 281 -7.50 -6.89 -3.82
C TYR A 281 -6.47 -7.85 -4.41
N LEU A 282 -5.47 -8.26 -3.58
CA LEU A 282 -4.49 -9.28 -3.96
C LEU A 282 -5.01 -10.68 -3.68
N SER A 283 -4.73 -11.59 -4.62
CA SER A 283 -4.91 -13.03 -4.48
C SER A 283 -3.59 -13.72 -4.82
N ASN A 284 -3.21 -14.71 -4.03
CA ASN A 284 -2.01 -15.47 -4.31
C ASN A 284 -2.20 -16.37 -5.54
N PHE A 285 -1.14 -16.56 -6.32
CA PHE A 285 -1.03 -17.70 -7.20
C PHE A 285 -0.98 -18.96 -6.35
N ALA A 286 -1.55 -20.05 -6.84
CA ALA A 286 -1.37 -21.37 -6.27
C ALA A 286 0.05 -21.91 -6.55
N THR A 287 1.07 -21.10 -6.33
CA THR A 287 2.44 -21.58 -6.30
C THR A 287 2.57 -22.45 -5.07
N THR A 288 3.09 -23.64 -5.25
CA THR A 288 3.47 -24.50 -4.12
C THR A 288 4.14 -23.64 -3.06
N ALA A 289 3.49 -23.57 -1.89
CA ALA A 289 4.07 -22.90 -0.73
C ALA A 289 5.53 -23.32 -0.64
N PRO A 290 6.47 -22.39 -0.39
CA PRO A 290 7.83 -22.79 -0.18
C PRO A 290 7.80 -23.87 0.90
N SER A 291 8.27 -25.07 0.55
CA SER A 291 8.44 -26.13 1.52
C SER A 291 9.12 -25.51 2.73
N ILE A 292 8.67 -25.85 3.93
CA ILE A 292 9.35 -25.49 5.17
C ILE A 292 10.75 -26.10 5.00
N PHE A 293 11.67 -25.29 4.49
CA PHE A 293 13.07 -25.70 4.43
C PHE A 293 13.51 -25.81 5.88
N GLU A 294 14.03 -26.98 6.25
CA GLU A 294 14.76 -27.10 7.50
C GLU A 294 15.79 -25.97 7.53
N VAL A 295 15.58 -25.00 8.41
CA VAL A 295 16.40 -23.78 8.44
C VAL A 295 17.73 -24.17 9.07
N ILE A 296 18.70 -24.53 8.24
CA ILE A 296 20.04 -24.86 8.69
C ILE A 296 20.91 -23.61 8.56
N ILE A 297 21.28 -23.05 9.69
CA ILE A 297 22.20 -21.91 9.76
C ILE A 297 23.62 -22.44 9.65
N PRO A 298 24.44 -22.01 8.68
CA PRO A 298 25.85 -22.34 8.60
C PRO A 298 26.60 -21.86 9.84
N GLU A 299 27.65 -22.59 10.27
CA GLU A 299 28.47 -22.18 11.43
C GLU A 299 29.20 -20.85 11.19
N PHE A 300 29.58 -20.60 9.93
CA PHE A 300 30.28 -19.39 9.52
C PHE A 300 29.51 -18.69 8.41
N LEU A 301 29.37 -17.38 8.53
CA LEU A 301 28.67 -16.53 7.57
C LEU A 301 29.63 -15.49 6.98
N PRO A 302 29.84 -15.50 5.66
CA PRO A 302 30.54 -14.42 4.99
C PRO A 302 29.76 -13.12 5.07
N ILE A 303 30.48 -12.00 5.16
CA ILE A 303 29.96 -10.65 4.91
C ILE A 303 30.54 -10.22 3.57
N TYR A 304 29.68 -9.80 2.67
CA TYR A 304 30.09 -9.45 1.32
C TYR A 304 30.17 -7.92 1.15
N GLU A 305 31.16 -7.47 0.41
CA GLU A 305 31.18 -6.09 -0.10
C GLU A 305 30.22 -5.96 -1.27
N LEU A 306 29.38 -4.91 -1.21
CA LEU A 306 28.42 -4.58 -2.25
C LEU A 306 28.86 -3.36 -3.05
N ILE A 307 28.63 -3.43 -4.37
CA ILE A 307 28.78 -2.29 -5.27
C ILE A 307 27.50 -2.11 -6.09
N PRO A 308 27.24 -0.91 -6.63
CA PRO A 308 26.12 -0.69 -7.52
C PRO A 308 26.15 -1.66 -8.72
N LEU A 309 24.99 -2.16 -9.11
CA LEU A 309 24.87 -2.97 -10.31
C LEU A 309 25.17 -2.10 -11.54
N PRO A 310 26.01 -2.52 -12.49
CA PRO A 310 26.19 -1.80 -13.72
C PRO A 310 24.91 -1.85 -14.57
N LEU A 311 24.68 -0.77 -15.35
CA LEU A 311 23.55 -0.71 -16.26
C LEU A 311 23.61 -1.88 -17.26
N PRO A 312 22.55 -2.70 -17.38
CA PRO A 312 22.47 -3.81 -18.33
C PRO A 312 22.71 -3.35 -19.78
N ASP A 313 23.44 -4.13 -20.57
CA ASP A 313 23.79 -3.77 -21.94
C ASP A 313 22.60 -3.40 -22.84
N PRO A 314 21.45 -4.13 -22.80
CA PRO A 314 20.28 -3.77 -23.59
C PRO A 314 19.72 -2.38 -23.25
N LEU A 315 19.99 -1.86 -22.04
CA LEU A 315 19.51 -0.56 -21.61
C LEU A 315 20.47 0.59 -21.94
N ARG A 316 21.73 0.33 -22.28
CA ARG A 316 22.73 1.36 -22.62
C ARG A 316 22.40 2.14 -23.90
N LYS A 317 21.52 1.63 -24.75
CA LYS A 317 21.06 2.32 -25.97
C LYS A 317 20.16 3.52 -25.70
N TYR A 318 19.57 3.61 -24.51
CA TYR A 318 18.69 4.71 -24.13
C TYR A 318 19.49 5.94 -23.71
N LYS A 319 18.94 7.11 -23.98
CA LYS A 319 19.49 8.37 -23.48
C LYS A 319 18.92 8.66 -22.10
N PHE A 320 19.79 9.09 -21.19
CA PHE A 320 19.41 9.40 -19.81
C PHE A 320 19.70 10.85 -19.46
N VAL A 321 18.87 11.39 -18.60
CA VAL A 321 19.07 12.66 -17.88
C VAL A 321 19.29 12.32 -16.43
N GLU A 322 20.37 12.86 -15.83
CA GLU A 322 20.68 12.67 -14.43
C GLU A 322 20.01 13.76 -13.59
N LYS A 323 19.39 13.35 -12.51
CA LYS A 323 18.83 14.22 -11.49
C LYS A 323 18.98 13.56 -10.13
N ASP A 324 19.69 14.21 -9.22
CA ASP A 324 20.02 13.66 -7.90
C ASP A 324 20.69 12.27 -8.01
N ASP A 325 20.22 11.29 -7.27
CA ASP A 325 20.73 9.92 -7.31
C ASP A 325 20.12 9.05 -8.42
N TRP A 326 19.42 9.65 -9.37
CA TRP A 326 18.69 8.94 -10.41
C TRP A 326 19.13 9.31 -11.82
N MET A 327 19.01 8.33 -12.71
CA MET A 327 19.02 8.52 -14.16
C MET A 327 17.63 8.21 -14.71
N TYR A 328 17.10 9.10 -15.52
CA TYR A 328 15.79 8.96 -16.16
C TYR A 328 15.96 8.89 -17.67
N SER A 329 15.32 7.89 -18.32
CA SER A 329 15.31 7.88 -19.78
C SER A 329 14.61 9.11 -20.33
N THR A 330 15.04 9.56 -21.51
CA THR A 330 14.32 10.61 -22.26
C THR A 330 13.04 10.07 -22.92
N ASP A 331 12.91 8.75 -23.04
CA ASP A 331 11.69 8.11 -23.52
C ASP A 331 10.68 8.05 -22.39
N GLU A 332 9.43 8.37 -22.70
CA GLU A 332 8.35 8.44 -21.73
C GLU A 332 7.20 7.49 -22.07
N ILE A 333 6.58 6.94 -21.06
CA ILE A 333 5.29 6.25 -21.16
C ILE A 333 4.19 7.26 -20.88
N LYS A 334 3.28 7.42 -21.83
CA LYS A 334 2.19 8.40 -21.75
C LYS A 334 1.43 8.29 -20.42
N GLY A 335 1.39 9.39 -19.68
CA GLY A 335 0.69 9.50 -18.40
C GLY A 335 1.37 8.80 -17.22
N ARG A 336 2.61 8.26 -17.42
CA ARG A 336 3.33 7.52 -16.38
C ARG A 336 4.75 8.03 -16.12
N GLY A 337 5.30 8.84 -17.03
CA GLY A 337 6.65 9.41 -16.90
C GLY A 337 7.74 8.59 -17.60
N PRO A 338 9.02 8.73 -17.20
CA PRO A 338 10.15 8.10 -17.88
C PRO A 338 10.01 6.58 -17.97
N ALA A 339 10.26 6.03 -19.17
CA ALA A 339 10.15 4.59 -19.42
C ALA A 339 11.16 3.77 -18.59
N ILE A 340 12.32 4.34 -18.27
CA ILE A 340 13.37 3.70 -17.50
C ILE A 340 13.85 4.67 -16.40
N LYS A 341 13.96 4.16 -15.19
CA LYS A 341 14.61 4.84 -14.07
C LYS A 341 15.73 3.95 -13.55
N VAL A 342 16.88 4.52 -13.26
CA VAL A 342 18.02 3.80 -12.69
C VAL A 342 18.53 4.56 -11.48
N ASN A 343 18.61 3.89 -10.34
CA ASN A 343 19.19 4.49 -9.15
C ASN A 343 20.73 4.36 -9.19
N ARG A 344 21.45 5.46 -9.05
CA ARG A 344 22.92 5.50 -9.14
C ARG A 344 23.63 4.93 -7.92
N ILE A 345 22.97 4.91 -6.78
CA ILE A 345 23.54 4.42 -5.51
C ILE A 345 23.62 2.89 -5.51
N SER A 346 22.60 2.23 -6.05
CA SER A 346 22.48 0.77 -6.02
C SER A 346 22.61 0.11 -7.40
N GLY A 347 22.38 0.86 -8.47
CA GLY A 347 22.20 0.31 -9.82
C GLY A 347 20.80 -0.30 -10.01
N ALA A 348 19.85 -0.10 -9.10
CA ALA A 348 18.51 -0.60 -9.26
C ALA A 348 17.83 -0.02 -10.50
N VAL A 349 17.17 -0.89 -11.27
CA VAL A 349 16.52 -0.56 -12.53
C VAL A 349 15.02 -0.73 -12.39
N TYR A 350 14.28 0.26 -12.90
CA TYR A 350 12.81 0.25 -12.95
C TYR A 350 12.38 0.54 -14.40
N LEU A 351 11.59 -0.36 -14.96
CA LEU A 351 11.07 -0.28 -16.31
C LEU A 351 9.57 -0.09 -16.24
N LEU A 352 9.06 0.98 -16.81
CA LEU A 352 7.64 1.24 -16.94
C LEU A 352 7.14 0.76 -18.30
N GLY A 353 6.06 0.00 -18.30
CA GLY A 353 5.31 -0.34 -19.49
C GLY A 353 3.98 0.42 -19.53
N GLU A 354 3.14 0.08 -20.44
CA GLU A 354 1.82 0.65 -20.58
C GLU A 354 0.81 -0.14 -19.75
N GLN A 355 0.01 0.55 -18.95
CA GLN A 355 -1.10 -0.10 -18.26
C GLN A 355 -2.20 -0.41 -19.29
N ARG A 356 -2.56 -1.68 -19.38
CA ARG A 356 -3.63 -2.17 -20.24
C ARG A 356 -4.53 -3.08 -19.44
N PHE A 357 -5.79 -2.98 -19.71
CA PHE A 357 -6.78 -3.91 -19.18
C PHE A 357 -7.80 -4.22 -20.27
N ASP A 358 -7.91 -5.48 -20.63
CA ASP A 358 -8.96 -5.97 -21.52
C ASP A 358 -9.95 -6.81 -20.72
N GLU A 359 -11.16 -6.30 -20.52
CA GLU A 359 -12.23 -6.99 -19.82
C GLU A 359 -12.59 -8.32 -20.47
N LYS A 360 -12.36 -8.45 -21.78
CA LYS A 360 -12.68 -9.66 -22.56
C LYS A 360 -11.51 -10.62 -22.65
N ALA A 361 -10.32 -10.20 -22.27
CA ALA A 361 -9.16 -11.07 -22.30
C ALA A 361 -9.37 -12.24 -21.33
N LYS A 362 -9.19 -13.44 -21.83
CA LYS A 362 -9.12 -14.62 -20.97
C LYS A 362 -7.77 -14.58 -20.26
N PRO A 363 -7.74 -14.62 -18.91
CA PRO A 363 -6.48 -14.68 -18.19
C PRO A 363 -5.63 -15.84 -18.68
N LEU A 364 -4.33 -15.60 -18.83
CA LEU A 364 -3.36 -16.64 -19.15
C LEU A 364 -3.21 -17.61 -17.97
N GLU A 365 -2.75 -18.81 -18.26
CA GLU A 365 -2.38 -19.74 -17.21
C GLU A 365 -1.10 -19.29 -16.49
N GLU A 366 -0.92 -19.70 -15.25
CA GLU A 366 0.23 -19.33 -14.40
C GLU A 366 1.57 -19.59 -15.09
N LYS A 367 1.74 -20.75 -15.67
CA LYS A 367 2.96 -21.13 -16.42
C LYS A 367 3.26 -20.22 -17.61
N GLU A 368 2.22 -19.66 -18.24
CA GLU A 368 2.39 -18.74 -19.37
C GLU A 368 2.89 -17.37 -18.89
N TYR A 369 2.35 -16.85 -17.77
CA TYR A 369 2.86 -15.65 -17.14
C TYR A 369 4.33 -15.80 -16.70
N ILE A 370 4.68 -16.95 -16.09
CA ILE A 370 6.06 -17.24 -15.69
C ILE A 370 6.98 -17.22 -16.91
N SER A 371 6.62 -17.92 -17.99
CA SER A 371 7.43 -17.97 -19.21
C SER A 371 7.57 -16.61 -19.88
N LEU A 372 6.53 -15.76 -19.82
CA LEU A 372 6.61 -14.39 -20.32
C LEU A 372 7.58 -13.53 -19.50
N ALA A 373 7.52 -13.65 -18.17
CA ALA A 373 8.41 -12.91 -17.27
C ALA A 373 9.87 -13.34 -17.44
N GLU A 374 10.14 -14.64 -17.52
CA GLU A 374 11.49 -15.18 -17.72
C GLU A 374 12.10 -14.69 -19.06
N ARG A 375 11.34 -14.75 -20.14
CA ARG A 375 11.76 -14.21 -21.44
C ARG A 375 12.02 -12.70 -21.39
N PHE A 376 11.21 -11.97 -20.65
CA PHE A 376 11.41 -10.54 -20.49
C PHE A 376 12.70 -10.25 -19.72
N ILE A 377 12.96 -10.95 -18.62
CA ILE A 377 14.17 -10.84 -17.82
C ILE A 377 15.41 -11.09 -18.71
N GLU A 378 15.38 -12.15 -19.52
CA GLU A 378 16.45 -12.50 -20.43
C GLU A 378 16.69 -11.41 -21.50
N ASN A 379 15.64 -10.98 -22.18
CA ASN A 379 15.72 -9.98 -23.26
C ASN A 379 16.21 -8.60 -22.78
N GLN A 380 15.95 -8.25 -21.52
CA GLN A 380 16.42 -6.99 -20.94
C GLN A 380 17.77 -7.10 -20.22
N GLY A 381 18.40 -8.27 -20.25
CA GLY A 381 19.68 -8.50 -19.58
C GLY A 381 19.58 -8.39 -18.05
N LEU A 382 18.39 -8.68 -17.50
CA LEU A 382 18.15 -8.65 -16.06
C LEU A 382 18.42 -10.02 -15.40
N THR A 383 18.85 -11.02 -16.18
CA THR A 383 19.11 -12.39 -15.71
C THR A 383 20.22 -12.42 -14.67
N GLU A 384 20.05 -13.27 -13.66
CA GLU A 384 21.05 -13.56 -12.62
C GLU A 384 21.17 -15.08 -12.42
N LYS A 385 22.33 -15.53 -11.98
CA LYS A 385 22.61 -16.97 -11.83
C LYS A 385 21.90 -17.58 -10.62
N ASP A 386 21.79 -16.79 -9.55
CA ASP A 386 21.32 -17.27 -8.25
C ASP A 386 19.90 -16.74 -7.96
N ILE A 387 18.99 -17.08 -8.85
CA ILE A 387 17.59 -16.63 -8.79
C ILE A 387 16.67 -17.77 -8.38
N SER A 388 15.72 -17.50 -7.49
CA SER A 388 14.71 -18.48 -7.07
C SER A 388 13.66 -18.71 -8.16
N LYS A 389 12.85 -19.76 -8.00
CA LYS A 389 11.57 -19.84 -8.70
C LYS A 389 10.70 -18.64 -8.30
N PRO A 390 9.89 -18.09 -9.21
CA PRO A 390 9.06 -16.94 -8.89
C PRO A 390 7.96 -17.30 -7.90
N ALA A 391 7.68 -16.36 -7.00
CA ALA A 391 6.41 -16.29 -6.30
C ALA A 391 5.49 -15.34 -7.08
N GLY A 392 4.20 -15.67 -7.17
CA GLY A 392 3.24 -14.88 -7.92
C GLY A 392 2.08 -14.40 -7.08
N THR A 393 1.65 -13.17 -7.35
CA THR A 393 0.38 -12.61 -6.87
C THR A 393 -0.41 -12.08 -8.06
N ARG A 394 -1.73 -12.05 -7.93
CA ARG A 394 -2.61 -11.46 -8.93
C ARG A 394 -3.48 -10.38 -8.29
N MET A 395 -3.63 -9.26 -8.98
CA MET A 395 -4.60 -8.24 -8.63
C MET A 395 -5.95 -8.61 -9.24
N VAL A 396 -6.95 -8.76 -8.41
CA VAL A 396 -8.32 -9.11 -8.80
C VAL A 396 -9.22 -7.90 -8.62
N ILE A 397 -10.16 -7.74 -9.54
CA ILE A 397 -11.22 -6.75 -9.48
C ILE A 397 -12.54 -7.50 -9.39
N GLN A 398 -13.36 -7.12 -8.43
CA GLN A 398 -14.77 -7.49 -8.37
C GLN A 398 -15.62 -6.29 -8.77
N ARG A 399 -16.57 -6.51 -9.68
CA ARG A 399 -17.55 -5.53 -10.12
C ARG A 399 -18.94 -5.92 -9.62
N ILE A 400 -19.64 -4.99 -9.01
CA ILE A 400 -20.94 -5.20 -8.39
C ILE A 400 -21.88 -4.07 -8.78
N SER A 401 -23.07 -4.39 -9.28
CA SER A 401 -24.09 -3.40 -9.61
C SER A 401 -24.59 -2.67 -8.36
N ARG A 402 -24.72 -1.33 -8.45
CA ARG A 402 -25.25 -0.49 -7.36
C ARG A 402 -26.78 -0.56 -7.28
N GLU A 403 -27.45 -0.92 -8.36
CA GLU A 403 -28.90 -0.82 -8.51
C GLU A 403 -29.63 -2.14 -8.22
N GLU A 404 -28.90 -3.26 -8.24
CA GLU A 404 -29.50 -4.58 -8.06
C GLU A 404 -29.52 -4.99 -6.57
N LYS A 405 -30.67 -5.53 -6.11
CA LYS A 405 -30.81 -6.07 -4.75
C LYS A 405 -29.98 -7.36 -4.55
N GLN A 406 -29.78 -8.10 -5.61
CA GLN A 406 -28.93 -9.30 -5.66
C GLN A 406 -28.00 -9.19 -6.86
N PRO A 407 -26.92 -8.40 -6.73
CA PRO A 407 -26.04 -8.15 -7.84
C PRO A 407 -25.24 -9.40 -8.21
N ASP A 408 -25.12 -9.63 -9.50
CA ASP A 408 -24.13 -10.57 -10.02
C ASP A 408 -22.73 -10.02 -9.78
N ILE A 409 -21.87 -10.84 -9.17
CA ILE A 409 -20.49 -10.46 -8.88
C ILE A 409 -19.61 -10.96 -10.03
N GLN A 410 -19.08 -10.02 -10.79
CA GLN A 410 -18.14 -10.31 -11.86
C GLN A 410 -16.71 -10.12 -11.38
N LYS A 411 -15.86 -11.12 -11.64
CA LYS A 411 -14.45 -11.10 -11.27
C LYS A 411 -13.55 -10.98 -12.49
N PHE A 412 -12.55 -10.13 -12.40
CA PHE A 412 -11.56 -9.92 -13.45
C PHE A 412 -10.15 -9.96 -12.84
N GLN A 413 -9.23 -10.60 -13.51
CA GLN A 413 -7.82 -10.45 -13.20
C GLN A 413 -7.31 -9.18 -13.85
N LYS A 414 -6.77 -8.25 -13.07
CA LYS A 414 -6.22 -6.98 -13.57
C LYS A 414 -4.79 -7.14 -14.07
N ASN A 415 -3.94 -7.65 -13.22
CA ASN A 415 -2.53 -7.90 -13.52
C ASN A 415 -1.99 -9.05 -12.68
N VAL A 416 -0.78 -9.44 -12.99
CA VAL A 416 -0.02 -10.48 -12.26
C VAL A 416 1.35 -9.93 -11.93
N THR A 417 1.78 -10.08 -10.70
CA THR A 417 3.14 -9.76 -10.27
C THR A 417 3.90 -11.05 -9.98
N LEU A 418 5.03 -11.22 -10.62
CA LEU A 418 5.96 -12.32 -10.42
C LEU A 418 7.24 -11.79 -9.79
N THR A 419 7.59 -12.32 -8.63
CA THR A 419 8.77 -11.90 -7.86
C THR A 419 9.76 -13.03 -7.78
N PHE A 420 10.96 -12.76 -8.25
CA PHE A 420 12.11 -13.65 -8.21
C PHE A 420 13.08 -13.12 -7.15
N LYS A 421 13.46 -13.99 -6.22
CA LYS A 421 14.37 -13.63 -5.11
C LYS A 421 15.78 -14.13 -5.38
N ARG A 422 16.74 -13.37 -4.92
CA ARG A 422 18.14 -13.79 -4.88
C ARG A 422 18.35 -14.87 -3.85
N GLN A 423 19.31 -15.76 -4.13
CA GLN A 423 19.77 -16.83 -3.23
C GLN A 423 21.29 -16.84 -3.22
N ILE A 424 21.89 -17.27 -2.11
CA ILE A 424 23.31 -17.60 -2.03
C ILE A 424 23.44 -19.06 -1.58
N THR A 425 24.31 -19.79 -2.23
CA THR A 425 24.64 -21.16 -1.79
C THR A 425 25.89 -21.14 -0.92
N LEU A 426 25.77 -21.56 0.34
CA LEU A 426 26.85 -21.73 1.29
C LEU A 426 26.89 -23.19 1.74
N ASP A 427 28.03 -23.86 1.60
CA ASP A 427 28.20 -25.26 2.00
C ASP A 427 27.10 -26.19 1.48
N SER A 428 26.76 -26.03 0.20
CA SER A 428 25.66 -26.75 -0.48
C SER A 428 24.26 -26.43 0.05
N LYS A 429 24.09 -25.39 0.86
CA LYS A 429 22.80 -24.94 1.41
C LYS A 429 22.40 -23.61 0.79
N THR A 430 21.13 -23.48 0.47
CA THR A 430 20.58 -22.25 -0.05
C THR A 430 20.21 -21.30 1.08
N VAL A 431 20.81 -20.12 1.10
CA VAL A 431 20.48 -19.04 2.03
C VAL A 431 19.65 -18.01 1.27
N PRO A 432 18.42 -17.72 1.75
CA PRO A 432 17.55 -16.76 1.08
C PRO A 432 18.02 -15.32 1.30
N PHE A 433 17.53 -14.42 0.45
CA PHE A 433 17.57 -12.98 0.70
C PHE A 433 16.29 -12.53 1.38
N VAL A 434 16.46 -11.60 2.31
CA VAL A 434 15.40 -10.93 3.03
C VAL A 434 15.50 -9.42 2.82
N GLY A 435 14.43 -8.69 3.11
CA GLY A 435 14.38 -7.25 2.87
C GLY A 435 13.76 -6.90 1.51
N GLU A 436 13.96 -5.65 1.11
CA GLU A 436 13.31 -5.05 -0.08
C GLU A 436 14.18 -5.11 -1.34
N GLY A 437 15.45 -5.48 -1.19
CA GLY A 437 16.37 -5.73 -2.28
C GLY A 437 16.60 -7.22 -2.55
N GLY A 438 17.50 -7.52 -3.47
CA GLY A 438 17.72 -8.90 -3.94
C GLY A 438 16.52 -9.45 -4.70
N LEU A 439 15.75 -8.58 -5.38
CA LEU A 439 14.50 -8.92 -6.04
C LEU A 439 14.49 -8.49 -7.52
N ILE A 440 13.88 -9.34 -8.35
CA ILE A 440 13.39 -8.97 -9.67
C ILE A 440 11.87 -9.14 -9.62
N SER A 441 11.14 -8.08 -9.87
CA SER A 441 9.67 -8.09 -9.91
C SER A 441 9.20 -7.74 -11.31
N ILE A 442 8.33 -8.57 -11.88
CA ILE A 442 7.73 -8.37 -13.19
C ILE A 442 6.23 -8.33 -13.01
N GLN A 443 5.62 -7.22 -13.39
CA GLN A 443 4.19 -7.06 -13.39
C GLN A 443 3.68 -7.07 -14.82
N LEU A 444 2.75 -7.98 -15.11
CA LEU A 444 2.15 -8.18 -16.42
C LEU A 444 0.67 -7.81 -16.36
N ASN A 445 0.17 -7.12 -17.38
CA ASN A 445 -1.24 -6.89 -17.61
C ASN A 445 -2.00 -8.21 -17.78
N ASN A 446 -3.30 -8.19 -17.75
CA ASN A 446 -4.11 -9.41 -17.93
C ASN A 446 -3.97 -10.06 -19.31
N ASP A 447 -3.52 -9.34 -20.30
CA ASP A 447 -3.19 -9.83 -21.65
C ASP A 447 -1.74 -10.35 -21.79
N GLY A 448 -0.96 -10.34 -20.71
CA GLY A 448 0.45 -10.77 -20.69
C GLY A 448 1.45 -9.70 -21.16
N THR A 449 1.01 -8.51 -21.53
CA THR A 449 1.93 -7.40 -21.85
C THR A 449 2.59 -6.83 -20.61
N LEU A 450 3.78 -6.25 -20.75
CA LEU A 450 4.49 -5.66 -19.62
C LEU A 450 3.73 -4.45 -19.07
N PHE A 451 3.49 -4.46 -17.77
CA PHE A 451 3.02 -3.30 -17.01
C PHE A 451 4.20 -2.60 -16.33
N ASN A 452 4.97 -3.33 -15.53
CA ASN A 452 6.17 -2.84 -14.86
C ASN A 452 7.22 -3.94 -14.72
N ALA A 453 8.47 -3.54 -14.58
CA ALA A 453 9.52 -4.42 -14.10
C ALA A 453 10.48 -3.65 -13.21
N SER A 454 10.99 -4.31 -12.18
CA SER A 454 12.07 -3.76 -11.36
C SER A 454 13.10 -4.82 -11.05
N LYS A 455 14.36 -4.40 -10.98
CA LYS A 455 15.46 -5.20 -10.48
C LYS A 455 16.20 -4.38 -9.43
N VAL A 456 16.05 -4.77 -8.18
CA VAL A 456 16.78 -4.20 -7.05
C VAL A 456 17.83 -5.21 -6.62
N TRP A 457 19.06 -5.02 -7.12
CA TRP A 457 20.10 -6.03 -7.04
C TRP A 457 21.46 -5.37 -7.07
N ARG A 458 22.23 -5.46 -5.99
CA ARG A 458 23.60 -4.95 -5.97
C ARG A 458 24.57 -6.06 -6.35
N GLN A 459 25.66 -5.70 -6.98
CA GLN A 459 26.70 -6.66 -7.31
C GLN A 459 27.49 -7.01 -6.05
N ILE A 460 27.67 -8.30 -5.79
CA ILE A 460 28.64 -8.79 -4.80
C ILE A 460 30.02 -8.70 -5.45
N LYS A 461 30.91 -7.93 -4.83
CA LYS A 461 32.29 -7.75 -5.28
C LYS A 461 33.20 -8.85 -4.74
N GLU A 462 33.24 -9.00 -3.42
CA GLU A 462 34.09 -9.98 -2.74
C GLU A 462 33.59 -10.24 -1.32
N ILE A 463 34.15 -11.25 -0.66
CA ILE A 463 33.94 -11.47 0.75
C ILE A 463 34.81 -10.48 1.53
N SER A 464 34.18 -9.59 2.28
CA SER A 464 34.85 -8.63 3.15
C SER A 464 35.50 -9.32 4.35
N ARG A 465 34.71 -10.17 5.02
CA ARG A 465 35.14 -10.98 6.17
C ARG A 465 34.17 -12.13 6.40
N THR A 466 34.59 -13.11 7.20
CA THR A 466 33.74 -14.21 7.65
C THR A 466 33.68 -14.19 9.17
N THR A 467 32.49 -14.37 9.73
CA THR A 467 32.25 -14.39 11.16
C THR A 467 31.53 -15.68 11.55
N ARG A 468 31.60 -16.03 12.83
CA ARG A 468 30.77 -17.12 13.36
C ARG A 468 29.31 -16.70 13.38
N ALA A 469 28.41 -17.60 13.01
CA ALA A 469 26.97 -17.36 13.06
C ALA A 469 26.43 -17.48 14.49
N LYS A 470 25.44 -16.67 14.82
CA LYS A 470 24.60 -16.89 15.99
C LYS A 470 23.68 -18.07 15.75
N THR A 471 23.40 -18.82 16.80
CA THR A 471 22.31 -19.80 16.76
C THR A 471 20.96 -19.08 16.78
N TYR A 472 19.90 -19.82 16.42
CA TYR A 472 18.54 -19.29 16.55
C TYR A 472 18.25 -18.84 17.99
N GLU A 473 18.63 -19.66 18.99
CA GLU A 473 18.38 -19.35 20.40
C GLU A 473 19.10 -18.09 20.86
N GLN A 474 20.34 -17.88 20.40
CA GLN A 474 21.08 -16.64 20.72
C GLN A 474 20.36 -15.43 20.14
N ALA A 475 20.00 -15.47 18.85
CA ALA A 475 19.31 -14.38 18.18
C ALA A 475 17.91 -14.13 18.77
N TYR A 476 17.17 -15.20 19.10
CA TYR A 476 15.85 -15.10 19.72
C TYR A 476 15.91 -14.45 21.10
N ASN A 477 16.88 -14.85 21.93
CA ASN A 477 17.07 -14.26 23.26
C ASN A 477 17.46 -12.77 23.18
N GLU A 478 18.27 -12.38 22.19
CA GLU A 478 18.59 -10.98 21.93
C GLU A 478 17.34 -10.19 21.47
N ALA A 479 16.50 -10.80 20.64
CA ALA A 479 15.24 -10.18 20.23
C ALA A 479 14.30 -9.99 21.41
N LEU A 480 14.13 -11.01 22.25
CA LEU A 480 13.32 -10.92 23.47
C LEU A 480 13.85 -9.87 24.45
N ALA A 481 15.17 -9.64 24.49
CA ALA A 481 15.75 -8.64 25.38
C ALA A 481 15.36 -7.19 24.97
N GLN A 482 14.95 -6.97 23.72
CA GLN A 482 14.47 -5.68 23.23
C GLN A 482 12.98 -5.42 23.54
N ILE A 483 12.25 -6.44 23.98
CA ILE A 483 10.83 -6.32 24.33
C ILE A 483 10.71 -6.06 25.84
N LYS A 484 10.14 -4.92 26.21
CA LYS A 484 9.97 -4.53 27.62
C LYS A 484 8.94 -5.40 28.33
N GLU A 485 7.75 -5.59 27.72
CA GLU A 485 6.62 -6.36 28.26
C GLU A 485 6.56 -7.75 27.60
N ARG A 486 7.54 -8.61 27.89
CA ARG A 486 7.70 -9.92 27.23
C ARG A 486 6.48 -10.82 27.29
N ASP A 487 5.77 -10.83 28.41
CA ASP A 487 4.60 -11.67 28.65
C ASP A 487 3.39 -11.23 27.82
N ALA A 488 3.42 -10.01 27.30
CA ALA A 488 2.38 -9.50 26.41
C ALA A 488 2.53 -9.96 24.95
N TYR A 489 3.67 -10.57 24.60
CA TYR A 489 3.98 -10.95 23.23
C TYR A 489 4.26 -12.44 23.07
N LYS A 490 3.89 -12.98 21.92
CA LYS A 490 4.27 -14.30 21.44
C LYS A 490 4.96 -14.17 20.08
N LEU A 491 5.93 -15.05 19.83
CA LEU A 491 6.52 -15.18 18.49
C LEU A 491 5.44 -15.72 17.54
N ALA A 492 5.18 -14.97 16.46
CA ALA A 492 4.26 -15.38 15.41
C ALA A 492 4.99 -16.17 14.32
N ASP A 493 6.07 -15.59 13.82
CA ASP A 493 6.95 -16.22 12.85
C ASP A 493 8.36 -15.63 12.95
N TRP A 494 9.28 -16.22 12.21
CA TRP A 494 10.61 -15.70 12.03
C TRP A 494 11.18 -16.13 10.68
N THR A 495 12.14 -15.35 10.20
CA THR A 495 12.93 -15.70 9.02
C THR A 495 14.38 -15.29 9.23
N TRP A 496 15.27 -15.80 8.39
CA TRP A 496 16.66 -15.37 8.36
C TRP A 496 17.17 -15.38 6.93
N GLY A 497 18.21 -14.63 6.68
CA GLY A 497 18.85 -14.60 5.37
C GLY A 497 19.74 -13.37 5.23
N TYR A 498 20.32 -13.20 4.06
CA TYR A 498 21.06 -11.99 3.73
C TYR A 498 20.09 -10.84 3.48
N GLU A 499 20.28 -9.72 4.20
CA GLU A 499 19.43 -8.55 4.03
C GLU A 499 19.98 -7.62 2.95
N GLU A 500 19.28 -7.50 1.84
CA GLU A 500 19.50 -6.46 0.85
C GLU A 500 18.40 -5.40 0.97
N GLN A 501 18.82 -4.14 1.14
CA GLN A 501 17.92 -3.00 1.33
C GLN A 501 17.34 -2.51 -0.01
N ALA A 502 16.31 -1.64 0.08
CA ALA A 502 15.67 -0.99 -1.06
C ALA A 502 16.68 -0.32 -2.01
N GLY A 503 16.27 -0.14 -3.26
CA GLY A 503 17.13 0.36 -4.32
C GLY A 503 17.65 1.78 -4.14
N ASN A 504 16.94 2.59 -3.37
CA ASN A 504 17.32 3.98 -3.08
C ASN A 504 18.16 4.15 -1.78
N VAL A 505 18.44 3.06 -1.08
CA VAL A 505 19.25 3.06 0.13
C VAL A 505 20.70 2.73 -0.19
N ARG A 506 21.65 3.47 0.39
CA ARG A 506 23.08 3.15 0.27
C ARG A 506 23.42 1.98 1.16
N GLN A 507 23.86 0.89 0.57
CA GLN A 507 24.31 -0.30 1.29
C GLN A 507 25.64 -0.77 0.70
N THR A 508 26.66 -0.88 1.54
CA THR A 508 28.02 -1.29 1.14
C THR A 508 28.39 -2.69 1.59
N GLU A 509 27.68 -3.24 2.57
CA GLU A 509 27.89 -4.60 3.07
C GLU A 509 26.56 -5.38 3.04
N LEU A 510 26.66 -6.63 2.63
CA LEU A 510 25.57 -7.60 2.71
C LEU A 510 25.81 -8.50 3.90
N LYS A 511 24.92 -8.45 4.87
CA LYS A 511 24.99 -9.19 6.13
C LYS A 511 23.76 -10.07 6.29
N ALA A 512 23.93 -11.21 6.94
CA ALA A 512 22.81 -12.04 7.32
C ALA A 512 22.15 -11.52 8.61
N VAL A 513 20.83 -11.59 8.66
CA VAL A 513 20.01 -11.16 9.80
C VAL A 513 18.96 -12.22 10.14
N PHE A 514 18.52 -12.21 11.38
CA PHE A 514 17.25 -12.82 11.81
C PHE A 514 16.19 -11.73 11.89
N ILE A 515 15.00 -12.04 11.46
CA ILE A 515 13.82 -11.18 11.58
C ILE A 515 12.77 -11.95 12.36
N PHE A 516 12.41 -11.44 13.53
CA PHE A 516 11.41 -12.03 14.41
C PHE A 516 10.15 -11.15 14.40
N ASN A 517 9.01 -11.76 14.15
CA ASN A 517 7.71 -11.09 14.21
C ASN A 517 6.99 -11.52 15.49
N PHE A 518 6.80 -10.58 16.40
CA PHE A 518 6.09 -10.78 17.65
C PHE A 518 4.72 -10.13 17.58
N LEU A 519 3.72 -10.87 18.04
CA LEU A 519 2.34 -10.43 18.10
C LEU A 519 1.87 -10.44 19.56
N PRO A 520 0.89 -9.61 19.93
CA PRO A 520 0.33 -9.66 21.26
C PRO A 520 -0.28 -11.03 21.55
N VAL A 521 -0.12 -11.50 22.78
CA VAL A 521 -0.73 -12.76 23.25
C VAL A 521 -2.25 -12.64 23.22
N ASP A 522 -2.76 -11.49 23.66
CA ASP A 522 -4.16 -11.14 23.64
C ASP A 522 -4.43 -10.20 22.46
N PRO A 523 -5.14 -10.65 21.41
CA PRO A 523 -5.43 -9.83 20.26
C PRO A 523 -6.27 -8.59 20.57
N GLU A 524 -7.09 -8.63 21.63
CA GLU A 524 -7.90 -7.48 22.02
C GLU A 524 -7.04 -6.37 22.62
N LYS A 525 -5.83 -6.70 23.07
CA LYS A 525 -4.83 -5.75 23.58
C LYS A 525 -3.84 -5.26 22.55
N ILE A 526 -4.12 -5.47 21.28
CA ILE A 526 -3.24 -5.03 20.19
C ILE A 526 -3.03 -3.51 20.18
N ILE A 527 -3.95 -2.80 20.80
CA ILE A 527 -3.88 -1.35 21.00
C ILE A 527 -2.74 -0.99 21.96
N ASP A 528 -2.61 -1.76 23.03
CA ASP A 528 -1.61 -1.52 24.08
C ASP A 528 -0.25 -2.14 23.67
N TYR A 529 -0.29 -3.20 22.88
CA TYR A 529 0.85 -4.02 22.49
C TYR A 529 0.91 -4.21 20.97
N PRO A 530 1.37 -3.22 20.20
CA PRO A 530 1.48 -3.33 18.75
C PRO A 530 2.48 -4.44 18.38
N PRO A 531 2.30 -5.11 17.24
CA PRO A 531 3.28 -6.07 16.73
C PRO A 531 4.69 -5.49 16.71
N ARG A 532 5.67 -6.35 16.95
CA ARG A 532 7.08 -5.98 16.94
C ARG A 532 7.83 -6.78 15.90
N ILE A 533 8.55 -6.09 15.05
CA ILE A 533 9.50 -6.69 14.12
C ILE A 533 10.89 -6.35 14.64
N ILE A 534 11.62 -7.38 15.01
CA ILE A 534 12.94 -7.22 15.57
C ILE A 534 13.95 -7.88 14.66
N LYS A 535 14.92 -7.10 14.20
CA LYS A 535 16.04 -7.57 13.38
C LYS A 535 17.26 -7.73 14.25
N ILE A 536 17.86 -8.90 14.20
CA ILE A 536 19.09 -9.25 14.91
C ILE A 536 20.16 -9.64 13.90
N SER A 537 21.36 -9.07 14.02
CA SER A 537 22.50 -9.51 13.22
C SER A 537 22.75 -11.02 13.46
N ALA A 538 22.86 -11.78 12.39
CA ALA A 538 23.21 -13.19 12.48
C ALA A 538 24.69 -13.44 12.76
N HIS A 539 25.52 -12.39 12.78
CA HIS A 539 26.95 -12.45 12.98
C HIS A 539 27.32 -12.27 14.46
N ILE A 540 28.25 -13.08 14.96
CA ILE A 540 28.93 -12.85 16.24
C ILE A 540 30.08 -11.91 15.93
N GLU A 541 30.02 -10.70 16.50
CA GLU A 541 31.08 -9.67 16.39
C GLU A 541 32.23 -9.95 17.33
#